data_ec17d65be4498cec0a24a2fe24c57761
#
_entry.id   ec17d65be4498cec0a24a2fe24c57761
#
_cell.length_a   1.000
_cell.length_b   1.000
_cell.length_c   1.000
_cell.angle_alpha   90.00
_cell.angle_beta   90.00
_cell.angle_gamma   90.00
#
_symmetry.space_group_name_H-M   'P 1'
#
loop_
_entity.id
_entity.type
_entity.pdbx_description
1 polymer ?
#
loop_
_entity_poly.entity_id
_entity_poly.type
_entity_poly.pdbx_seq_one_letter_code
_entity_poly.pdbx_strand_id
1 'polypeptide(L)'
;MAEFIRLAEVVNKKKDMRVVSISVIPTITDCSGTLWITDLQLQEGAVLAGYAPHTEKMLSRYRDGESIKPPVWFNGIVRSNETVILCNMGETSACLDINVYPKSNMAAGTIELAQGVGGQKVSFPMAVKKDDDIALYASTRECKKNGVPAKKDGFYQYSAAWDSKHMVKVEKGKTARLLYTMQEMLGGERF
;
A
#
# COMPACT_ATOMS: atom_id res chain seq x y z
N MET A 1 -1.06 27.87 -20.35
CA MET A 1 -1.18 26.78 -19.33
C MET A 1 -1.16 25.48 -20.11
N ALA A 2 -0.28 24.53 -19.80
CA ALA A 2 -0.27 23.25 -20.51
C ALA A 2 -1.53 22.46 -20.09
N GLU A 3 -2.29 21.99 -21.06
CA GLU A 3 -3.45 21.13 -20.81
C GLU A 3 -3.01 19.67 -20.94
N PHE A 4 -3.26 18.87 -19.92
CA PHE A 4 -2.98 17.43 -19.97
C PHE A 4 -4.24 16.65 -20.34
N ILE A 5 -4.12 15.81 -21.34
CA ILE A 5 -5.19 14.93 -21.81
C ILE A 5 -4.84 13.50 -21.38
N ARG A 6 -5.81 12.79 -20.80
CA ARG A 6 -5.65 11.39 -20.46
C ARG A 6 -6.03 10.51 -21.65
N LEU A 7 -5.09 9.69 -22.07
CA LEU A 7 -5.30 8.70 -23.11
C LEU A 7 -5.32 7.30 -22.51
N ALA A 8 -6.18 6.43 -23.02
CA ALA A 8 -6.26 5.05 -22.62
C ALA A 8 -6.47 4.16 -23.86
N GLU A 9 -5.75 3.05 -23.89
CA GLU A 9 -5.83 2.08 -24.96
C GLU A 9 -5.89 0.67 -24.38
N VAL A 10 -6.72 -0.19 -24.94
CA VAL A 10 -6.85 -1.59 -24.53
C VAL A 10 -6.00 -2.45 -25.44
N VAL A 11 -4.97 -3.06 -24.89
CA VAL A 11 -4.08 -3.99 -25.63
C VAL A 11 -4.54 -5.41 -25.38
N ASN A 12 -5.05 -6.08 -26.41
CA ASN A 12 -5.45 -7.46 -26.35
C ASN A 12 -4.31 -8.39 -26.75
N LYS A 13 -3.91 -9.29 -25.85
CA LYS A 13 -2.96 -10.34 -26.21
C LYS A 13 -3.60 -11.37 -27.14
N LYS A 14 -2.82 -11.95 -28.04
CA LYS A 14 -3.27 -13.11 -28.82
C LYS A 14 -3.46 -14.32 -27.90
N LYS A 15 -4.46 -15.14 -28.21
CA LYS A 15 -4.76 -16.38 -27.48
C LYS A 15 -3.49 -17.26 -27.44
N ASP A 16 -3.22 -17.85 -26.29
CA ASP A 16 -2.10 -18.76 -26.04
C ASP A 16 -0.70 -18.16 -26.24
N MET A 17 -0.60 -16.82 -26.27
CA MET A 17 0.68 -16.13 -26.35
C MET A 17 1.00 -15.36 -25.06
N ARG A 18 2.29 -15.32 -24.71
CA ARG A 18 2.81 -14.51 -23.62
C ARG A 18 3.34 -13.19 -24.17
N VAL A 19 2.94 -12.09 -23.56
CA VAL A 19 3.57 -10.79 -23.84
C VAL A 19 4.94 -10.76 -23.19
N VAL A 20 5.97 -10.51 -23.97
CA VAL A 20 7.36 -10.45 -23.49
C VAL A 20 7.79 -9.02 -23.20
N SER A 21 7.32 -8.07 -24.01
CA SER A 21 7.59 -6.64 -23.81
C SER A 21 6.49 -5.80 -24.42
N ILE A 22 6.31 -4.60 -23.89
CA ILE A 22 5.46 -3.56 -24.43
C ILE A 22 6.31 -2.30 -24.55
N SER A 23 6.31 -1.69 -25.73
CA SER A 23 7.00 -0.42 -25.96
C SER A 23 5.98 0.66 -26.31
N VAL A 24 6.06 1.80 -25.65
CA VAL A 24 5.27 2.99 -25.96
C VAL A 24 6.20 3.98 -26.65
N ILE A 25 5.89 4.32 -27.90
CA ILE A 25 6.71 5.22 -28.72
C ILE A 25 5.88 6.46 -29.01
N PRO A 26 6.12 7.58 -28.31
CA PRO A 26 5.48 8.85 -28.70
C PRO A 26 6.05 9.36 -30.02
N THR A 27 5.16 9.75 -30.92
CA THR A 27 5.53 10.29 -32.24
C THR A 27 4.87 11.63 -32.44
N ILE A 28 5.63 12.59 -32.93
CA ILE A 28 5.12 13.89 -33.39
C ILE A 28 5.26 13.91 -34.91
N THR A 29 4.14 14.05 -35.62
CA THR A 29 4.11 14.08 -37.08
C THR A 29 3.50 15.40 -37.54
N ASP A 30 4.05 15.95 -38.63
CA ASP A 30 3.56 17.17 -39.33
C ASP A 30 3.47 18.43 -38.45
N CYS A 31 4.16 18.45 -37.32
CA CYS A 31 4.27 19.65 -36.49
C CYS A 31 5.61 19.65 -35.71
N SER A 32 5.93 20.82 -35.17
CA SER A 32 7.07 20.99 -34.27
C SER A 32 6.55 21.42 -32.89
N GLY A 33 7.14 20.89 -31.82
CA GLY A 33 6.71 21.24 -30.47
C GLY A 33 7.37 20.37 -29.43
N THR A 34 6.94 20.54 -28.17
CA THR A 34 7.37 19.75 -27.04
C THR A 34 6.18 18.93 -26.48
N LEU A 35 6.35 17.64 -26.35
CA LEU A 35 5.38 16.74 -25.77
C LEU A 35 5.80 16.38 -24.35
N TRP A 36 4.94 16.62 -23.39
CA TRP A 36 5.12 16.21 -22.00
C TRP A 36 4.28 14.97 -21.74
N ILE A 37 4.91 13.91 -21.28
CA ILE A 37 4.25 12.64 -20.93
C ILE A 37 4.48 12.38 -19.45
N THR A 38 3.41 12.10 -18.71
CA THR A 38 3.46 11.75 -17.30
C THR A 38 2.49 10.61 -17.00
N ASP A 39 2.64 9.98 -15.84
CA ASP A 39 1.70 9.01 -15.29
C ASP A 39 1.38 7.83 -16.22
N LEU A 40 2.40 7.28 -16.88
CA LEU A 40 2.24 6.07 -17.68
C LEU A 40 1.88 4.89 -16.76
N GLN A 41 0.76 4.24 -17.06
CA GLN A 41 0.26 3.09 -16.30
C GLN A 41 -0.13 1.95 -17.23
N LEU A 42 0.33 0.75 -16.90
CA LEU A 42 -0.14 -0.50 -17.47
C LEU A 42 -0.90 -1.27 -16.39
N GLN A 43 -2.14 -1.64 -16.65
CA GLN A 43 -2.96 -2.40 -15.72
C GLN A 43 -3.68 -3.56 -16.40
N GLU A 44 -4.02 -4.58 -15.66
CA GLU A 44 -4.88 -5.67 -16.11
C GLU A 44 -6.36 -5.26 -16.04
N GLY A 45 -7.13 -5.63 -17.04
CA GLY A 45 -8.58 -5.38 -17.12
C GLY A 45 -8.95 -4.25 -18.09
N ALA A 46 -10.25 -4.13 -18.37
CA ALA A 46 -10.79 -3.18 -19.32
C ALA A 46 -11.22 -1.83 -18.70
N VAL A 47 -11.23 -1.73 -17.39
CA VAL A 47 -11.68 -0.52 -16.68
C VAL A 47 -10.47 0.26 -16.21
N LEU A 48 -10.34 1.50 -16.69
CA LEU A 48 -9.25 2.37 -16.30
C LEU A 48 -9.40 2.82 -14.84
N ALA A 49 -8.45 2.42 -14.00
CA ALA A 49 -8.34 2.87 -12.61
C ALA A 49 -7.66 4.25 -12.50
N GLY A 50 -7.64 4.81 -11.31
CA GLY A 50 -6.78 5.96 -11.00
C GLY A 50 -5.30 5.61 -11.18
N TYR A 51 -4.47 6.61 -11.42
CA TYR A 51 -3.03 6.40 -11.48
C TYR A 51 -2.51 5.86 -10.14
N ALA A 52 -1.70 4.81 -10.22
CA ALA A 52 -0.97 4.28 -9.08
C ALA A 52 0.54 4.29 -9.41
N PRO A 53 1.38 4.87 -8.56
CA PRO A 53 2.82 4.90 -8.79
C PRO A 53 3.39 3.47 -8.81
N HIS A 54 4.49 3.30 -9.55
CA HIS A 54 5.15 1.99 -9.63
C HIS A 54 5.62 1.53 -8.24
N THR A 55 5.43 0.26 -7.97
CA THR A 55 5.70 -0.36 -6.67
C THR A 55 7.11 -0.14 -6.16
N GLU A 56 8.10 -0.20 -7.04
CA GLU A 56 9.49 0.07 -6.67
C GLU A 56 9.66 1.48 -6.10
N LYS A 57 9.01 2.49 -6.70
CA LYS A 57 9.01 3.86 -6.16
C LYS A 57 8.27 3.95 -4.82
N MET A 58 7.18 3.21 -4.66
CA MET A 58 6.44 3.15 -3.38
C MET A 58 7.25 2.49 -2.27
N LEU A 59 8.13 1.58 -2.61
CA LEU A 59 8.99 0.87 -1.67
C LEU A 59 10.33 1.56 -1.45
N SER A 60 10.65 2.62 -2.21
CA SER A 60 11.89 3.38 -2.02
C SER A 60 11.85 4.11 -0.70
N ARG A 61 12.91 3.97 0.09
CA ARG A 61 13.04 4.61 1.40
C ARG A 61 13.69 5.98 1.26
N TYR A 62 13.19 6.94 2.04
CA TYR A 62 13.78 8.26 2.08
C TYR A 62 15.22 8.20 2.61
N ARG A 63 16.13 8.92 1.97
CA ARG A 63 17.52 9.02 2.38
C ARG A 63 17.85 10.45 2.77
N ASP A 64 18.62 10.60 3.85
CA ASP A 64 19.28 11.84 4.22
C ASP A 64 20.75 11.67 3.88
N GLY A 65 21.18 12.23 2.76
CA GLY A 65 22.47 11.90 2.17
C GLY A 65 22.56 10.42 1.78
N GLU A 66 23.57 9.72 2.31
CA GLU A 66 23.76 8.29 2.06
C GLU A 66 22.98 7.38 3.04
N SER A 67 22.43 7.94 4.11
CA SER A 67 21.76 7.20 5.16
C SER A 67 20.26 7.11 4.93
N ILE A 68 19.68 5.93 5.17
CA ILE A 68 18.22 5.75 5.16
C ILE A 68 17.68 6.35 6.45
N LYS A 69 16.67 7.25 6.35
CA LYS A 69 15.98 7.78 7.53
C LYS A 69 15.44 6.62 8.37
N PRO A 70 15.63 6.66 9.70
CA PRO A 70 15.10 5.63 10.57
C PRO A 70 13.55 5.61 10.53
N PRO A 71 12.93 4.43 10.68
CA PRO A 71 11.48 4.33 10.74
C PRO A 71 10.93 4.97 12.02
N VAL A 72 9.69 5.44 11.93
CA VAL A 72 8.90 5.89 13.07
C VAL A 72 8.02 4.75 13.56
N TRP A 73 7.94 4.58 14.87
CA TRP A 73 7.23 3.49 15.52
C TRP A 73 5.97 3.98 16.23
N PHE A 74 4.90 3.23 16.08
CA PHE A 74 3.69 3.36 16.88
C PHE A 74 3.36 2.01 17.51
N ASN A 75 3.17 2.00 18.83
CA ASN A 75 2.84 0.81 19.60
C ASN A 75 1.59 1.10 20.44
N GLY A 76 0.54 0.32 20.25
CA GLY A 76 -0.73 0.51 20.92
C GLY A 76 -1.49 -0.77 21.17
N ILE A 77 -2.58 -0.67 21.93
CA ILE A 77 -3.50 -1.77 22.20
C ILE A 77 -4.87 -1.35 21.67
N VAL A 78 -5.52 -2.24 20.94
CA VAL A 78 -6.87 -2.05 20.43
C VAL A 78 -7.83 -3.09 20.99
N ARG A 79 -9.09 -2.69 21.18
CA ARG A 79 -10.15 -3.56 21.65
C ARG A 79 -11.37 -3.46 20.74
N SER A 80 -11.82 -4.59 20.23
CA SER A 80 -12.99 -4.69 19.35
C SER A 80 -12.83 -3.92 18.04
N ASN A 81 -13.15 -2.63 18.03
CA ASN A 81 -13.07 -1.77 16.85
C ASN A 81 -12.63 -0.38 17.27
N GLU A 82 -11.45 0.03 16.88
CA GLU A 82 -10.87 1.31 17.26
C GLU A 82 -10.25 2.03 16.06
N THR A 83 -10.24 3.36 16.14
CA THR A 83 -9.53 4.20 15.21
C THR A 83 -8.14 4.51 15.78
N VAL A 84 -7.12 4.18 15.04
CA VAL A 84 -5.72 4.51 15.35
C VAL A 84 -5.30 5.67 14.47
N ILE A 85 -4.75 6.70 15.09
CA ILE A 85 -4.20 7.85 14.36
C ILE A 85 -2.69 7.66 14.27
N LEU A 86 -2.20 7.54 13.05
CA LEU A 86 -0.79 7.46 12.74
C LEU A 86 -0.35 8.78 12.11
N CYS A 87 0.27 9.65 12.91
CA CYS A 87 0.81 10.91 12.41
C CYS A 87 2.02 10.67 11.52
N ASN A 88 1.84 10.80 10.21
CA ASN A 88 2.95 10.88 9.27
C ASN A 88 3.37 12.34 9.17
N MET A 89 4.41 12.72 9.90
CA MET A 89 4.97 14.08 9.90
C MET A 89 5.92 14.34 8.72
N GLY A 90 6.06 13.38 7.81
CA GLY A 90 6.87 13.51 6.60
C GLY A 90 6.13 14.27 5.50
N GLU A 91 6.86 14.60 4.46
CA GLU A 91 6.33 15.30 3.27
C GLU A 91 5.68 14.34 2.27
N THR A 92 5.96 13.04 2.39
CA THR A 92 5.48 12.00 1.48
C THR A 92 4.70 10.93 2.23
N SER A 93 4.01 10.08 1.50
CA SER A 93 3.37 8.90 2.06
C SER A 93 4.41 7.93 2.64
N ALA A 94 4.06 7.25 3.71
CA ALA A 94 4.90 6.24 4.34
C ALA A 94 4.30 4.84 4.19
N CYS A 95 5.15 3.85 3.92
CA CYS A 95 4.74 2.46 4.03
C CYS A 95 4.42 2.13 5.48
N LEU A 96 3.35 1.37 5.70
CA LEU A 96 3.00 0.84 7.01
C LEU A 96 3.33 -0.65 7.07
N ASP A 97 4.31 -0.96 7.87
CA ASP A 97 4.59 -2.34 8.28
C ASP A 97 3.88 -2.57 9.62
N ILE A 98 3.03 -3.57 9.67
CA ILE A 98 2.12 -3.77 10.79
C ILE A 98 2.33 -5.17 11.35
N ASN A 99 2.53 -5.24 12.67
CA ASN A 99 2.44 -6.49 13.42
C ASN A 99 1.24 -6.42 14.35
N VAL A 100 0.43 -7.46 14.33
CA VAL A 100 -0.73 -7.65 15.22
C VAL A 100 -0.47 -8.83 16.11
N TYR A 101 -0.52 -8.60 17.42
CA TYR A 101 -0.33 -9.62 18.46
C TYR A 101 -1.63 -9.81 19.24
N PRO A 102 -2.46 -10.81 18.91
CA PRO A 102 -3.70 -11.11 19.63
C PRO A 102 -3.42 -11.43 21.09
N LYS A 103 -4.22 -10.89 22.01
CA LYS A 103 -4.13 -11.20 23.44
C LYS A 103 -5.02 -12.39 23.87
N SER A 104 -5.77 -12.93 22.94
CA SER A 104 -6.60 -14.14 23.08
C SER A 104 -6.81 -14.79 21.72
N ASN A 105 -7.27 -16.04 21.70
CA ASN A 105 -7.63 -16.71 20.45
C ASN A 105 -8.78 -15.97 19.77
N MET A 106 -8.71 -15.78 18.45
CA MET A 106 -9.73 -15.13 17.65
C MET A 106 -10.11 -16.00 16.45
N ALA A 107 -11.39 -15.91 16.05
CA ALA A 107 -11.89 -16.64 14.90
C ALA A 107 -11.31 -16.09 13.59
N ALA A 108 -11.34 -16.91 12.54
CA ALA A 108 -10.91 -16.51 11.21
C ALA A 108 -11.72 -15.31 10.69
N GLY A 109 -11.05 -14.39 10.01
CA GLY A 109 -11.68 -13.21 9.39
C GLY A 109 -12.11 -12.11 10.37
N THR A 110 -11.75 -12.21 11.65
CA THR A 110 -12.15 -11.22 12.66
C THR A 110 -11.16 -10.07 12.84
N ILE A 111 -9.96 -10.19 12.26
CA ILE A 111 -8.98 -9.12 12.24
C ILE A 111 -9.06 -8.42 10.89
N GLU A 112 -9.33 -7.11 10.93
CA GLU A 112 -9.44 -6.26 9.76
C GLU A 112 -8.71 -4.94 10.03
N LEU A 113 -7.93 -4.49 9.06
CA LEU A 113 -7.25 -3.20 9.07
C LEU A 113 -7.80 -2.39 7.90
N ALA A 114 -8.26 -1.17 8.15
CA ALA A 114 -8.80 -0.30 7.11
C ALA A 114 -8.15 1.08 7.16
N GLN A 115 -7.94 1.66 6.00
CA GLN A 115 -7.44 3.02 5.85
C GLN A 115 -8.63 3.99 5.86
N GLY A 116 -8.75 4.76 6.94
CA GLY A 116 -9.88 5.67 7.14
C GLY A 116 -11.22 4.96 7.32
N VAL A 117 -12.28 5.75 7.36
CA VAL A 117 -13.66 5.25 7.42
C VAL A 117 -14.16 4.96 6.00
N GLY A 118 -14.43 3.69 5.70
CA GLY A 118 -14.88 3.26 4.37
C GLY A 118 -13.78 3.18 3.31
N GLY A 119 -12.51 3.31 3.69
CA GLY A 119 -11.36 3.17 2.79
C GLY A 119 -10.98 1.71 2.49
N GLN A 120 -9.86 1.56 1.81
CA GLN A 120 -9.27 0.25 1.50
C GLN A 120 -9.02 -0.55 2.78
N LYS A 121 -9.33 -1.82 2.72
CA LYS A 121 -9.18 -2.72 3.87
C LYS A 121 -8.44 -3.99 3.52
N VAL A 122 -7.81 -4.55 4.54
CA VAL A 122 -7.20 -5.88 4.51
C VAL A 122 -7.73 -6.70 5.67
N SER A 123 -8.05 -7.94 5.43
CA SER A 123 -8.49 -8.90 6.43
C SER A 123 -7.67 -10.18 6.38
N PHE A 124 -7.69 -10.92 7.48
CA PHE A 124 -6.91 -12.15 7.62
C PHE A 124 -7.89 -13.34 7.75
N PRO A 125 -8.05 -14.16 6.67
CA PRO A 125 -9.02 -15.25 6.63
C PRO A 125 -8.56 -16.49 7.42
N MET A 126 -7.78 -16.30 8.49
CA MET A 126 -7.25 -17.36 9.31
C MET A 126 -7.59 -17.16 10.78
N ALA A 127 -7.80 -18.25 11.50
CA ALA A 127 -7.90 -18.21 12.96
C ALA A 127 -6.53 -17.93 13.57
N VAL A 128 -6.52 -17.16 14.64
CA VAL A 128 -5.31 -16.76 15.35
C VAL A 128 -5.36 -17.19 16.81
N LYS A 129 -4.22 -17.55 17.35
CA LYS A 129 -4.05 -17.89 18.76
C LYS A 129 -3.50 -16.69 19.52
N LYS A 130 -3.64 -16.74 20.82
CA LYS A 130 -2.99 -15.79 21.72
C LYS A 130 -1.49 -15.73 21.41
N ASP A 131 -0.95 -14.51 21.35
CA ASP A 131 0.45 -14.18 21.11
C ASP A 131 1.02 -14.64 19.73
N ASP A 132 0.16 -15.08 18.78
CA ASP A 132 0.59 -15.19 17.38
C ASP A 132 1.11 -13.83 16.89
N ASP A 133 2.11 -13.85 16.01
CA ASP A 133 2.59 -12.68 15.26
C ASP A 133 1.97 -12.69 13.87
N ILE A 134 1.09 -11.74 13.60
CA ILE A 134 0.52 -11.54 12.28
C ILE A 134 1.17 -10.29 11.69
N ALA A 135 2.06 -10.49 10.74
CA ALA A 135 2.78 -9.44 10.07
C ALA A 135 2.17 -9.11 8.70
N LEU A 136 1.91 -7.84 8.46
CA LEU A 136 1.55 -7.30 7.16
C LEU A 136 2.55 -6.18 6.83
N TYR A 137 3.45 -6.44 5.91
CA TYR A 137 4.50 -5.51 5.55
C TYR A 137 4.20 -4.90 4.18
N ALA A 138 3.86 -3.62 4.16
CA ALA A 138 3.69 -2.87 2.92
C ALA A 138 5.04 -2.67 2.22
N SER A 139 6.11 -2.51 2.99
CA SER A 139 7.48 -2.29 2.48
C SER A 139 8.00 -3.44 1.61
N THR A 140 7.70 -4.68 1.98
CA THR A 140 8.13 -5.89 1.27
C THR A 140 6.99 -6.63 0.58
N ARG A 141 5.73 -6.16 0.75
CA ARG A 141 4.50 -6.80 0.27
C ARG A 141 4.29 -8.21 0.81
N GLU A 142 4.71 -8.44 2.03
CA GLU A 142 4.58 -9.72 2.66
C GLU A 142 3.43 -9.76 3.66
N CYS A 143 2.77 -10.92 3.74
CA CYS A 143 1.87 -11.25 4.82
C CYS A 143 2.35 -12.56 5.45
N LYS A 144 2.59 -12.55 6.75
CA LYS A 144 3.12 -13.70 7.49
C LYS A 144 2.33 -13.93 8.77
N LYS A 145 2.27 -15.19 9.20
CA LYS A 145 1.84 -15.59 10.53
C LYS A 145 2.97 -16.37 11.18
N ASN A 146 3.49 -15.89 12.28
CA ASN A 146 4.63 -16.50 12.97
C ASN A 146 5.83 -16.74 12.04
N GLY A 147 6.13 -15.77 11.18
CA GLY A 147 7.21 -15.85 10.20
C GLY A 147 6.91 -16.66 8.92
N VAL A 148 5.81 -17.39 8.87
CA VAL A 148 5.42 -18.21 7.71
C VAL A 148 4.46 -17.43 6.82
N PRO A 149 4.62 -17.47 5.48
CA PRO A 149 3.71 -16.81 4.55
C PRO A 149 2.25 -17.20 4.81
N ALA A 150 1.37 -16.21 4.85
CA ALA A 150 -0.04 -16.38 5.18
C ALA A 150 -0.95 -15.66 4.18
N LYS A 151 -2.19 -16.12 4.04
CA LYS A 151 -3.19 -15.50 3.17
C LYS A 151 -3.74 -14.24 3.81
N LYS A 152 -4.01 -13.25 2.97
CA LYS A 152 -4.77 -12.05 3.29
C LYS A 152 -5.75 -11.74 2.17
N ASP A 153 -6.80 -11.03 2.50
CA ASP A 153 -7.74 -10.45 1.53
C ASP A 153 -7.63 -8.93 1.61
N GLY A 154 -7.44 -8.28 0.46
CA GLY A 154 -7.32 -6.81 0.37
C GLY A 154 -5.90 -6.32 0.17
N PHE A 155 -5.70 -5.03 0.43
CA PHE A 155 -4.48 -4.28 0.06
C PHE A 155 -3.53 -4.07 1.24
N TYR A 156 -2.25 -3.85 0.92
CA TYR A 156 -1.26 -3.36 1.88
C TYR A 156 -1.58 -1.92 2.27
N GLN A 157 -1.22 -1.55 3.49
CA GLN A 157 -1.52 -0.24 4.08
C GLN A 157 -0.37 0.73 3.90
N TYR A 158 -0.71 2.00 3.73
CA TYR A 158 0.23 3.12 3.83
C TYR A 158 -0.47 4.33 4.45
N SER A 159 0.34 5.21 5.03
CA SER A 159 -0.10 6.47 5.63
C SER A 159 0.15 7.60 4.64
N ALA A 160 -0.86 8.39 4.36
CA ALA A 160 -0.68 9.64 3.63
C ALA A 160 0.14 10.64 4.45
N ALA A 161 0.76 11.61 3.78
CA ALA A 161 1.44 12.71 4.47
C ALA A 161 0.42 13.50 5.35
N TRP A 162 0.85 13.92 6.53
CA TRP A 162 0.18 14.78 7.50
C TRP A 162 -0.99 14.19 8.27
N ASP A 163 -1.81 13.34 7.69
CA ASP A 163 -2.97 12.77 8.38
C ASP A 163 -3.25 11.35 7.90
N SER A 164 -3.38 10.45 8.85
CA SER A 164 -3.79 9.11 8.53
C SER A 164 -4.57 8.49 9.67
N LYS A 165 -5.85 8.26 9.42
CA LYS A 165 -6.74 7.52 10.30
C LYS A 165 -6.82 6.09 9.83
N HIS A 166 -6.54 5.16 10.72
CA HIS A 166 -6.64 3.74 10.45
C HIS A 166 -7.65 3.10 11.39
N MET A 167 -8.57 2.34 10.84
CA MET A 167 -9.49 1.54 11.64
C MET A 167 -8.91 0.15 11.82
N VAL A 168 -8.88 -0.30 13.04
CA VAL A 168 -8.47 -1.67 13.40
C VAL A 168 -9.63 -2.36 14.06
N LYS A 169 -10.06 -3.46 13.48
CA LYS A 169 -11.11 -4.31 14.01
C LYS A 169 -10.51 -5.63 14.40
N VAL A 170 -10.80 -6.04 15.61
CA VAL A 170 -10.55 -7.39 16.13
C VAL A 170 -11.86 -8.01 16.61
N GLU A 171 -11.86 -9.28 16.93
CA GLU A 171 -13.07 -9.95 17.41
C GLU A 171 -13.68 -9.21 18.61
N LYS A 172 -15.01 -9.06 18.60
CA LYS A 172 -15.76 -8.30 19.62
C LYS A 172 -15.40 -8.74 21.03
N GLY A 173 -15.06 -7.78 21.88
CA GLY A 173 -14.68 -7.99 23.28
C GLY A 173 -13.23 -8.45 23.48
N LYS A 174 -12.50 -8.75 22.39
CA LYS A 174 -11.11 -9.17 22.46
C LYS A 174 -10.13 -8.02 22.20
N THR A 175 -8.88 -8.25 22.51
CA THR A 175 -7.81 -7.23 22.50
C THR A 175 -6.62 -7.74 21.71
N ALA A 176 -5.99 -6.85 20.96
CA ALA A 176 -4.71 -7.09 20.30
C ALA A 176 -3.75 -5.93 20.55
N ARG A 177 -2.45 -6.25 20.64
CA ARG A 177 -1.40 -5.24 20.56
C ARG A 177 -1.04 -5.02 19.11
N LEU A 178 -0.84 -3.78 18.74
CA LEU A 178 -0.42 -3.36 17.40
C LEU A 178 0.96 -2.73 17.48
N LEU A 179 1.78 -3.06 16.52
CA LEU A 179 3.02 -2.37 16.26
C LEU A 179 3.00 -1.90 14.81
N TYR A 180 2.96 -0.60 14.60
CA TYR A 180 3.17 0.00 13.29
C TYR A 180 4.59 0.52 13.17
N THR A 181 5.18 0.26 12.02
CA THR A 181 6.45 0.84 11.63
C THR A 181 6.20 1.65 10.37
N MET A 182 6.45 2.95 10.44
CA MET A 182 6.32 3.86 9.31
C MET A 182 7.70 4.23 8.78
N GLN A 183 7.87 4.09 7.47
CA GLN A 183 9.07 4.57 6.81
C GLN A 183 8.67 5.43 5.63
N GLU A 184 9.14 6.67 5.61
CA GLU A 184 8.87 7.62 4.55
C GLU A 184 9.38 7.10 3.21
N MET A 185 8.56 7.26 2.17
CA MET A 185 8.92 6.90 0.80
C MET A 185 9.62 8.08 0.13
N LEU A 186 10.49 7.79 -0.82
CA LEU A 186 11.00 8.82 -1.71
C LEU A 186 9.82 9.42 -2.48
N GLY A 187 9.62 10.72 -2.33
CA GLY A 187 8.72 11.46 -3.21
C GLY A 187 9.17 11.30 -4.65
N GLY A 188 8.23 11.13 -5.57
CA GLY A 188 8.56 11.31 -6.98
C GLY A 188 9.19 12.68 -7.16
N GLU A 189 10.29 12.76 -7.89
CA GLU A 189 10.88 14.04 -8.25
C GLU A 189 9.79 14.89 -8.87
N ARG A 190 9.56 16.06 -8.30
CA ARG A 190 8.76 17.09 -8.95
C ARG A 190 9.64 17.66 -10.06
N PHE A 191 9.41 17.21 -11.27
CA PHE A 191 9.98 17.82 -12.45
C PHE A 191 9.29 19.16 -12.76
#